data_423672a548c85d87876469e62ef7bf74
#
_entry.id   423672a548c85d87876469e62ef7bf74
#
_cell.length_a   1.000
_cell.length_b   1.000
_cell.length_c   1.000
_cell.angle_alpha   90.00
_cell.angle_beta   90.00
_cell.angle_gamma   90.00
#
_symmetry.space_group_name_H-M   'P 1'
#
loop_
_entity.id
_entity.type
_entity.pdbx_description
1 polymer ?
#
loop_
_entity_poly.entity_id
_entity_poly.type
_entity_poly.pdbx_seq_one_letter_code
_entity_poly.pdbx_strand_id
1 'polypeptide(L)'
;MSPPAVAQHPALLVLCTCPDESVALDIAREVVAQGLAACVNRLSPIMSIYRWEGQICEHSEQLLLIKTTPARYEALEMRLKALHPYEIPEIIAVPVVTGSSQYLAWLTAATAPDTADSTH
;
A
#
# COMPACT_ATOMS: atom_id res chain seq x y z
N MET A 1 -4.48 -3.13 -14.86
CA MET A 1 -5.93 -3.26 -14.63
C MET A 1 -6.20 -4.30 -13.55
N SER A 2 -7.02 -3.98 -12.59
CA SER A 2 -7.36 -4.90 -11.51
C SER A 2 -8.27 -6.02 -12.02
N PRO A 3 -8.04 -7.27 -11.59
CA PRO A 3 -8.97 -8.35 -11.92
C PRO A 3 -10.38 -8.06 -11.39
N PRO A 4 -11.42 -8.54 -12.07
CA PRO A 4 -12.81 -8.31 -11.62
C PRO A 4 -13.06 -8.77 -10.18
N ALA A 5 -12.44 -9.89 -9.75
CA ALA A 5 -12.62 -10.39 -8.39
C ALA A 5 -12.13 -9.40 -7.35
N VAL A 6 -11.02 -8.71 -7.64
CA VAL A 6 -10.47 -7.70 -6.73
C VAL A 6 -11.39 -6.48 -6.71
N ALA A 7 -11.92 -6.07 -7.86
CA ALA A 7 -12.77 -4.90 -7.97
C ALA A 7 -14.08 -5.05 -7.19
N GLN A 8 -14.51 -6.27 -6.88
CA GLN A 8 -15.75 -6.51 -6.16
C GLN A 8 -15.60 -6.37 -4.65
N HIS A 9 -14.38 -6.28 -4.14
CA HIS A 9 -14.16 -6.17 -2.70
C HIS A 9 -14.18 -4.71 -2.27
N PRO A 10 -14.61 -4.44 -1.03
CA PRO A 10 -14.73 -3.05 -0.57
C PRO A 10 -13.39 -2.36 -0.35
N ALA A 11 -12.34 -3.14 -0.12
CA ALA A 11 -11.03 -2.56 0.17
C ALA A 11 -9.94 -3.58 -0.11
N LEU A 12 -8.71 -3.09 -0.18
CA LEU A 12 -7.52 -3.92 -0.31
C LEU A 12 -6.54 -3.60 0.81
N LEU A 13 -5.87 -4.64 1.29
CA LEU A 13 -4.74 -4.49 2.19
C LEU A 13 -3.48 -4.76 1.37
N VAL A 14 -2.65 -3.74 1.20
CA VAL A 14 -1.44 -3.85 0.39
C VAL A 14 -0.25 -3.99 1.33
N LEU A 15 0.59 -4.98 1.04
CA LEU A 15 1.80 -5.22 1.81
C LEU A 15 2.99 -4.74 1.01
N CYS A 16 3.87 -3.98 1.68
CA CYS A 16 5.08 -3.46 1.07
C CYS A 16 6.18 -3.46 2.12
N THR A 17 7.33 -4.04 1.81
CA THR A 17 8.46 -4.04 2.74
C THR A 17 9.45 -2.96 2.32
N CYS A 18 10.06 -2.32 3.31
CA CYS A 18 11.00 -1.22 3.09
C CYS A 18 12.30 -1.51 3.83
N PRO A 19 13.43 -1.00 3.33
CA PRO A 19 14.73 -1.33 3.93
C PRO A 19 14.95 -0.72 5.32
N ASP A 20 14.34 0.43 5.59
CA ASP A 20 14.57 1.12 6.87
C ASP A 20 13.40 2.01 7.21
N GLU A 21 13.45 2.58 8.41
CA GLU A 21 12.37 3.40 8.93
C GLU A 21 12.17 4.67 8.11
N SER A 22 13.25 5.30 7.68
CA SER A 22 13.16 6.55 6.93
C SER A 22 12.39 6.37 5.62
N VAL A 23 12.76 5.34 4.86
CA VAL A 23 12.07 5.04 3.60
C VAL A 23 10.61 4.69 3.86
N ALA A 24 10.36 3.86 4.88
CA ALA A 24 9.00 3.43 5.20
C ALA A 24 8.10 4.61 5.55
N LEU A 25 8.59 5.52 6.40
CA LEU A 25 7.80 6.68 6.81
C LEU A 25 7.58 7.65 5.66
N ASP A 26 8.60 7.87 4.82
CA ASP A 26 8.44 8.75 3.67
C ASP A 26 7.40 8.22 2.71
N ILE A 27 7.44 6.92 2.42
CA ILE A 27 6.45 6.29 1.54
C ILE A 27 5.05 6.38 2.15
N ALA A 28 4.93 6.03 3.44
CA ALA A 28 3.63 6.03 4.11
C ALA A 28 3.00 7.42 4.08
N ARG A 29 3.79 8.45 4.40
CA ARG A 29 3.28 9.82 4.42
C ARG A 29 2.87 10.29 3.04
N GLU A 30 3.65 9.95 2.04
CA GLU A 30 3.37 10.38 0.67
C GLU A 30 2.07 9.78 0.13
N VAL A 31 1.89 8.45 0.28
CA VAL A 31 0.71 7.81 -0.30
C VAL A 31 -0.57 8.23 0.42
N VAL A 32 -0.49 8.52 1.72
CA VAL A 32 -1.65 9.04 2.43
C VAL A 32 -1.93 10.49 2.02
N ALA A 33 -0.88 11.30 1.91
CA ALA A 33 -1.04 12.71 1.52
C ALA A 33 -1.69 12.84 0.15
N GLN A 34 -1.42 11.92 -0.76
CA GLN A 34 -1.98 11.96 -2.10
C GLN A 34 -3.33 11.24 -2.22
N GLY A 35 -3.86 10.72 -1.12
CA GLY A 35 -5.15 10.03 -1.16
C GLY A 35 -5.11 8.69 -1.85
N LEU A 36 -3.93 8.13 -2.05
CA LEU A 36 -3.77 6.81 -2.64
C LEU A 36 -3.99 5.71 -1.62
N ALA A 37 -3.86 6.04 -0.35
CA ALA A 37 -4.13 5.15 0.76
C ALA A 37 -4.87 5.93 1.83
N ALA A 38 -5.79 5.27 2.51
CA ALA A 38 -6.52 5.89 3.62
C ALA A 38 -5.69 5.86 4.89
N CYS A 39 -4.91 4.81 5.06
CA CYS A 39 -4.17 4.57 6.30
C CYS A 39 -3.01 3.64 5.99
N VAL A 40 -1.89 3.87 6.66
CA VAL A 40 -0.75 2.97 6.59
C VAL A 40 -0.31 2.66 8.00
N ASN A 41 -0.20 1.37 8.31
CA ASN A 41 0.41 0.93 9.56
C ASN A 41 1.81 0.44 9.25
N ARG A 42 2.77 0.82 10.07
CA ARG A 42 4.15 0.38 9.93
C ARG A 42 4.49 -0.58 11.05
N LEU A 43 4.92 -1.76 10.68
CA LEU A 43 5.42 -2.76 11.62
C LEU A 43 6.93 -2.84 11.49
N SER A 44 7.63 -2.82 12.62
CA SER A 44 9.08 -2.74 12.65
C SER A 44 9.62 -3.36 13.93
N PRO A 45 10.72 -4.03 13.86
CA PRO A 45 11.34 -4.60 12.66
C PRO A 45 10.79 -5.99 12.37
N ILE A 46 10.89 -6.42 11.12
CA ILE A 46 10.63 -7.80 10.73
C ILE A 46 11.90 -8.37 10.11
N MET A 47 12.03 -9.70 10.12
CA MET A 47 13.14 -10.36 9.45
C MET A 47 12.63 -11.01 8.20
N SER A 48 13.14 -10.56 7.04
CA SER A 48 12.77 -11.12 5.75
C SER A 48 13.84 -12.09 5.30
N ILE A 49 13.42 -13.29 4.94
CA ILE A 49 14.32 -14.34 4.45
C ILE A 49 13.84 -14.70 3.05
N TYR A 50 14.70 -14.52 2.04
CA TYR A 50 14.26 -14.67 0.67
C TYR A 50 15.40 -15.09 -0.23
N ARG A 51 15.06 -15.52 -1.44
CA ARG A 51 16.06 -15.93 -2.44
C ARG A 51 16.20 -14.80 -3.45
N TRP A 52 17.43 -14.39 -3.70
CA TRP A 52 17.75 -13.37 -4.69
C TRP A 52 19.03 -13.78 -5.42
N GLU A 53 18.91 -13.87 -6.75
CA GLU A 53 20.04 -14.23 -7.62
C GLU A 53 20.76 -15.49 -7.15
N GLY A 54 19.98 -16.50 -6.80
CA GLY A 54 20.50 -17.79 -6.39
C GLY A 54 21.01 -17.87 -4.96
N GLN A 55 20.93 -16.77 -4.20
CA GLN A 55 21.40 -16.70 -2.82
C GLN A 55 20.25 -16.58 -1.86
N ILE A 56 20.43 -17.13 -0.66
CA ILE A 56 19.49 -16.93 0.44
C ILE A 56 19.93 -15.66 1.18
N CYS A 57 19.02 -14.70 1.27
CA CYS A 57 19.30 -13.43 1.91
C CYS A 57 18.43 -13.28 3.15
N GLU A 58 18.96 -12.61 4.18
CA GLU A 58 18.20 -12.30 5.39
C GLU A 58 18.43 -10.83 5.71
N HIS A 59 17.36 -10.09 5.80
CA HIS A 59 17.46 -8.65 6.08
C HIS A 59 16.36 -8.22 7.06
N SER A 60 16.73 -7.32 7.96
CA SER A 60 15.74 -6.63 8.78
C SER A 60 15.05 -5.61 7.90
N GLU A 61 13.72 -5.60 7.96
CA GLU A 61 12.92 -4.68 7.14
C GLU A 61 11.78 -4.11 7.95
N GLN A 62 11.14 -3.10 7.37
CA GLN A 62 9.90 -2.52 7.89
C GLN A 62 8.76 -3.00 7.01
N LEU A 63 7.65 -3.40 7.61
CA LEU A 63 6.49 -3.83 6.86
C LEU A 63 5.42 -2.74 6.90
N LEU A 64 4.94 -2.34 5.74
CA LEU A 64 3.82 -1.42 5.64
C LEU A 64 2.56 -2.20 5.32
N LEU A 65 1.50 -1.95 6.08
CA LEU A 65 0.16 -2.42 5.80
C LEU A 65 -0.62 -1.22 5.30
N ILE A 66 -0.89 -1.19 4.01
CA ILE A 66 -1.47 -0.03 3.34
C ILE A 66 -2.92 -0.34 3.00
N LYS A 67 -3.84 0.48 3.49
CA LYS A 67 -5.27 0.25 3.28
C LYS A 67 -5.77 1.20 2.21
N THR A 68 -6.32 0.61 1.15
CA THR A 68 -6.78 1.37 -0.02
C THR A 68 -8.01 0.69 -0.63
N THR A 69 -8.45 1.20 -1.77
CA THR A 69 -9.58 0.62 -2.50
C THR A 69 -9.10 0.06 -3.83
N PRO A 70 -9.87 -0.85 -4.43
CA PRO A 70 -9.52 -1.35 -5.77
C PRO A 70 -9.38 -0.21 -6.79
N ALA A 71 -10.19 0.83 -6.66
CA ALA A 71 -10.16 1.94 -7.62
C ALA A 71 -8.84 2.70 -7.58
N ARG A 72 -8.15 2.71 -6.43
CA ARG A 72 -6.90 3.48 -6.29
C ARG A 72 -5.66 2.59 -6.39
N TYR A 73 -5.83 1.29 -6.50
CA TYR A 73 -4.69 0.38 -6.39
C TYR A 73 -3.64 0.61 -7.47
N GLU A 74 -4.03 0.79 -8.73
CA GLU A 74 -3.05 0.95 -9.79
C GLU A 74 -2.21 2.21 -9.59
N ALA A 75 -2.86 3.31 -9.20
CA ALA A 75 -2.13 4.54 -8.93
C ALA A 75 -1.20 4.38 -7.72
N LEU A 76 -1.67 3.65 -6.69
CA LEU A 76 -0.84 3.36 -5.53
C LEU A 76 0.39 2.55 -5.91
N GLU A 77 0.20 1.49 -6.68
CA GLU A 77 1.31 0.65 -7.09
C GLU A 77 2.35 1.44 -7.87
N MET A 78 1.90 2.28 -8.80
CA MET A 78 2.81 3.12 -9.57
C MET A 78 3.63 4.05 -8.66
N ARG A 79 2.95 4.64 -7.68
CA ARG A 79 3.64 5.57 -6.78
C ARG A 79 4.62 4.85 -5.87
N LEU A 80 4.25 3.67 -5.38
CA LEU A 80 5.15 2.88 -4.55
C LEU A 80 6.41 2.52 -5.32
N LYS A 81 6.28 2.11 -6.59
CA LYS A 81 7.43 1.79 -7.41
C LYS A 81 8.33 3.00 -7.62
N ALA A 82 7.74 4.17 -7.80
CA ALA A 82 8.51 5.40 -8.02
C ALA A 82 9.30 5.82 -6.78
N LEU A 83 8.75 5.55 -5.59
CA LEU A 83 9.37 5.98 -4.35
C LEU A 83 10.32 4.95 -3.75
N HIS A 84 10.20 3.69 -4.16
CA HIS A 84 10.92 2.61 -3.52
C HIS A 84 12.34 2.50 -4.04
N PRO A 85 13.35 2.28 -3.16
CA PRO A 85 14.74 2.16 -3.60
C PRO A 85 15.09 0.80 -4.22
N TYR A 86 14.25 -0.24 -4.01
CA TYR A 86 14.53 -1.55 -4.57
C TYR A 86 14.20 -1.61 -6.04
N GLU A 87 14.96 -2.41 -6.78
CA GLU A 87 14.67 -2.66 -8.18
C GLU A 87 13.34 -3.39 -8.34
N ILE A 88 13.08 -4.38 -7.49
CA ILE A 88 11.84 -5.14 -7.50
C ILE A 88 11.26 -5.12 -6.09
N PRO A 89 10.46 -4.10 -5.74
CA PRO A 89 9.89 -4.04 -4.39
C PRO A 89 8.74 -5.03 -4.22
N GLU A 90 8.55 -5.49 -2.98
CA GLU A 90 7.38 -6.28 -2.67
C GLU A 90 6.17 -5.37 -2.61
N ILE A 91 5.22 -5.57 -3.50
CA ILE A 91 3.94 -4.85 -3.51
C ILE A 91 2.90 -5.88 -3.88
N ILE A 92 2.16 -6.36 -2.88
CA ILE A 92 1.10 -7.34 -3.11
C ILE A 92 -0.15 -6.87 -2.38
N ALA A 93 -1.31 -7.26 -2.89
CA ALA A 93 -2.57 -6.85 -2.31
C ALA A 93 -3.40 -8.06 -1.95
N VAL A 94 -4.05 -7.98 -0.78
CA VAL A 94 -4.97 -8.98 -0.29
C VAL A 94 -6.35 -8.33 -0.23
N PRO A 95 -7.39 -8.96 -0.77
CA PRO A 95 -8.72 -8.37 -0.69
C PRO A 95 -9.26 -8.41 0.74
N VAL A 96 -9.90 -7.32 1.14
CA VAL A 96 -10.63 -7.25 2.40
C VAL A 96 -12.04 -7.76 2.13
N VAL A 97 -12.39 -8.88 2.73
CA VAL A 97 -13.67 -9.53 2.44
C VAL A 97 -14.82 -8.78 3.10
N THR A 98 -14.63 -8.34 4.34
CA THR A 98 -15.67 -7.66 5.09
C THR A 98 -15.03 -6.81 6.19
N GLY A 99 -15.79 -5.88 6.71
CA GLY A 99 -15.33 -5.04 7.82
C GLY A 99 -16.46 -4.17 8.33
N SER A 100 -16.17 -3.36 9.34
CA SER A 100 -17.11 -2.40 9.86
C SER A 100 -17.59 -1.48 8.74
N SER A 101 -18.90 -1.33 8.56
CA SER A 101 -19.42 -0.50 7.48
C SER A 101 -18.98 0.96 7.62
N GLN A 102 -18.90 1.44 8.85
CA GLN A 102 -18.45 2.81 9.11
C GLN A 102 -16.98 2.99 8.72
N TYR A 103 -16.15 2.01 9.07
CA TYR A 103 -14.73 2.09 8.75
C TYR A 103 -14.51 2.00 7.23
N LEU A 104 -15.22 1.09 6.58
CA LEU A 104 -15.08 0.94 5.13
C LEU A 104 -15.57 2.18 4.39
N ALA A 105 -16.64 2.82 4.89
CA ALA A 105 -17.10 4.07 4.29
C ALA A 105 -16.06 5.18 4.45
N TRP A 106 -15.43 5.25 5.62
CA TRP A 106 -14.37 6.22 5.86
C TRP A 106 -13.19 5.96 4.92
N LEU A 107 -12.80 4.70 4.78
CA LEU A 107 -11.67 4.32 3.93
C LEU A 107 -11.92 4.72 2.48
N THR A 108 -13.13 4.47 1.99
CA THR A 108 -13.51 4.83 0.62
C THR A 108 -13.47 6.34 0.43
N ALA A 109 -14.02 7.08 1.39
CA ALA A 109 -14.04 8.54 1.31
C ALA A 109 -12.64 9.13 1.34
N ALA A 110 -11.75 8.55 2.17
CA ALA A 110 -10.40 9.06 2.33
C ALA A 110 -9.53 8.82 1.09
N THR A 111 -9.92 7.87 0.24
CA THR A 111 -9.18 7.56 -0.98
C THR A 111 -9.92 7.96 -2.24
N ALA A 112 -11.07 8.59 -2.12
CA ALA A 112 -11.81 9.05 -3.30
C ALA A 112 -10.97 10.08 -4.04
N PRO A 113 -10.96 10.02 -5.38
CA PRO A 113 -10.25 11.05 -6.15
C PRO A 113 -10.80 12.41 -5.78
N ASP A 114 -9.89 13.36 -5.61
CA ASP A 114 -10.28 14.69 -5.15
C ASP A 114 -10.74 15.52 -6.34
N THR A 115 -11.98 15.31 -6.76
CA THR A 115 -12.54 16.08 -7.85
C THR A 115 -12.83 17.51 -7.43
N ALA A 116 -13.01 17.74 -6.13
CA ALA A 116 -13.22 19.09 -5.63
C ALA A 116 -11.99 19.95 -5.80
N ASP A 117 -10.80 19.33 -5.82
CA ASP A 117 -9.59 20.08 -6.06
C ASP A 117 -9.64 20.85 -7.35
N SER A 118 -10.31 20.29 -8.34
CA SER A 118 -10.39 20.96 -9.61
C SER A 118 -11.18 22.28 -9.51
N THR A 119 -11.90 22.45 -8.43
CA THR A 119 -12.70 23.64 -8.20
C THR A 119 -12.19 24.51 -7.07
N HIS A 120 -11.21 24.00 -6.37
CA HIS A 120 -10.66 24.77 -5.24
C HIS A 120 -9.83 25.92 -5.69
#